data_22c4ba2c7a5b4064aa4f1fad56375ad3
#
_entry.id   22c4ba2c7a5b4064aa4f1fad56375ad3
#
_cell.length_a   1.000
_cell.length_b   1.000
_cell.length_c   1.000
_cell.angle_alpha   90.00
_cell.angle_beta   90.00
_cell.angle_gamma   90.00
#
_symmetry.space_group_name_H-M   'P 1'
#
loop_
_entity.id
_entity.type
_entity.pdbx_description
1 polymer ?
#
loop_
_entity_poly.entity_id
_entity_poly.type
_entity_poly.pdbx_seq_one_letter_code
_entity_poly.pdbx_strand_id
1 'polypeptide(L)'
;IQPAAGELPAHVIAGETLEDLTDGIAERLQRFEKHTGGFTLDPGFKAQLPSTISRYNDLARKGKDDDFNRGEATSDRGWHFYGGVPKVENPYPNELMHPLTASGPYFAALIVAGAIDSKGGPKIDGNARVLRHDGSAIEGLYGAGNCVAHLSAGAYWGGGGTIGPAMVFGALAGTHAAKSEINADS
;
A
#
# COMPACT_ATOMS: atom_id res chain seq x y z
N ILE A 1 -11.11 -9.77 13.26
CA ILE A 1 -11.52 -9.94 14.66
C ILE A 1 -10.88 -8.79 15.42
N GLN A 2 -11.69 -7.94 16.04
CA GLN A 2 -11.18 -6.90 16.92
C GLN A 2 -10.77 -7.55 18.26
N PRO A 3 -9.59 -7.20 18.81
CA PRO A 3 -9.20 -7.69 20.13
C PRO A 3 -10.16 -7.16 21.20
N ALA A 4 -10.26 -7.87 22.32
CA ALA A 4 -11.01 -7.39 23.47
C ALA A 4 -10.38 -6.09 24.01
N ALA A 5 -11.17 -5.30 24.74
CA ALA A 5 -10.66 -4.05 25.31
C ALA A 5 -9.49 -4.35 26.27
N GLY A 6 -8.35 -3.76 26.00
CA GLY A 6 -7.09 -3.97 26.74
C GLY A 6 -6.19 -5.09 26.21
N GLU A 7 -6.61 -5.85 25.19
CA GLU A 7 -5.75 -6.83 24.52
C GLU A 7 -5.06 -6.21 23.30
N LEU A 8 -3.79 -6.55 23.10
CA LEU A 8 -3.08 -6.18 21.91
C LEU A 8 -3.52 -7.03 20.71
N PRO A 9 -3.68 -6.44 19.51
CA PRO A 9 -3.93 -7.21 18.31
C PRO A 9 -2.86 -8.29 18.10
N ALA A 10 -3.24 -9.47 17.63
CA ALA A 10 -2.34 -10.61 17.46
C ALA A 10 -1.13 -10.33 16.52
N HIS A 11 -1.23 -9.32 15.65
CA HIS A 11 -0.14 -8.90 14.76
C HIS A 11 0.84 -7.91 15.39
N VAL A 12 0.52 -7.36 16.58
CA VAL A 12 1.39 -6.45 17.31
C VAL A 12 2.34 -7.23 18.20
N ILE A 13 3.58 -6.81 18.22
CA ILE A 13 4.64 -7.29 19.10
C ILE A 13 4.88 -6.16 20.10
N ALA A 14 4.91 -6.46 21.39
CA ALA A 14 5.20 -5.48 22.44
C ALA A 14 6.47 -5.87 23.20
N GLY A 15 7.21 -4.86 23.67
CA GLY A 15 8.35 -5.03 24.56
C GLY A 15 8.43 -3.87 25.54
N GLU A 16 8.71 -4.14 26.80
CA GLU A 16 8.90 -3.10 27.81
C GLU A 16 10.19 -2.33 27.57
N THR A 17 11.19 -3.02 26.98
CA THR A 17 12.45 -2.43 26.54
C THR A 17 12.64 -2.63 25.03
N LEU A 18 13.60 -1.93 24.42
CA LEU A 18 14.00 -2.18 23.02
C LEU A 18 14.60 -3.56 22.84
N GLU A 19 15.21 -4.09 23.89
CA GLU A 19 15.75 -5.45 23.90
C GLU A 19 14.63 -6.48 23.83
N ASP A 20 13.64 -6.38 24.71
CA ASP A 20 12.45 -7.26 24.70
C ASP A 20 11.72 -7.18 23.36
N LEU A 21 11.57 -5.97 22.80
CA LEU A 21 10.95 -5.78 21.50
C LEU A 21 11.71 -6.50 20.39
N THR A 22 13.04 -6.39 20.38
CA THR A 22 13.90 -7.04 19.38
C THR A 22 13.79 -8.56 19.47
N ASP A 23 13.81 -9.11 20.69
CA ASP A 23 13.69 -10.55 20.93
C ASP A 23 12.31 -11.04 20.48
N GLY A 24 11.24 -10.30 20.77
CA GLY A 24 9.89 -10.59 20.28
C GLY A 24 9.75 -10.53 18.76
N ILE A 25 10.47 -9.62 18.10
CA ILE A 25 10.52 -9.57 16.62
C ILE A 25 11.22 -10.81 16.07
N ALA A 26 12.36 -11.19 16.64
CA ALA A 26 13.11 -12.37 16.22
C ALA A 26 12.31 -13.66 16.38
N GLU A 27 11.63 -13.84 17.52
CA GLU A 27 10.72 -14.96 17.75
C GLU A 27 9.57 -15.00 16.73
N ARG A 28 8.97 -13.83 16.45
CA ARG A 28 7.89 -13.73 15.48
C ARG A 28 8.36 -14.08 14.06
N LEU A 29 9.55 -13.65 13.65
CA LEU A 29 10.13 -13.99 12.35
C LEU A 29 10.41 -15.50 12.25
N GLN A 30 10.94 -16.13 13.28
CA GLN A 30 11.13 -17.57 13.34
C GLN A 30 9.79 -18.33 13.21
N ARG A 31 8.76 -17.90 13.92
CA ARG A 31 7.43 -18.51 13.84
C ARG A 31 6.82 -18.44 12.45
N PHE A 32 7.11 -17.37 11.70
CA PHE A 32 6.58 -17.13 10.36
C PHE A 32 7.61 -17.38 9.25
N GLU A 33 8.69 -18.08 9.51
CA GLU A 33 9.78 -18.34 8.58
C GLU A 33 9.32 -18.75 7.18
N LYS A 34 8.36 -19.67 7.10
CA LYS A 34 7.79 -20.13 5.83
C LYS A 34 7.05 -19.04 5.03
N HIS A 35 6.56 -18.00 5.69
CA HIS A 35 5.81 -16.89 5.09
C HIS A 35 6.69 -15.68 4.79
N THR A 36 7.85 -15.57 5.44
CA THR A 36 8.80 -14.47 5.28
C THR A 36 10.00 -14.85 4.40
N GLY A 37 10.00 -16.06 3.82
CA GLY A 37 11.11 -16.54 3.00
C GLY A 37 12.42 -16.74 3.77
N GLY A 38 12.33 -17.02 5.08
CA GLY A 38 13.51 -17.20 5.93
C GLY A 38 14.17 -15.88 6.35
N PHE A 39 13.48 -14.75 6.23
CA PHE A 39 14.02 -13.46 6.67
C PHE A 39 14.31 -13.47 8.17
N THR A 40 15.52 -13.01 8.53
CA THR A 40 15.98 -12.87 9.92
C THR A 40 16.50 -11.44 10.14
N LEU A 41 16.56 -11.03 11.40
CA LEU A 41 17.20 -9.76 11.74
C LEU A 41 18.71 -9.84 11.49
N ASP A 42 19.30 -8.72 11.04
CA ASP A 42 20.73 -8.57 10.98
C ASP A 42 21.34 -8.76 12.38
N PRO A 43 22.49 -9.44 12.52
CA PRO A 43 23.14 -9.64 13.82
C PRO A 43 23.44 -8.34 14.59
N GLY A 44 23.63 -7.24 13.88
CA GLY A 44 23.84 -5.91 14.47
C GLY A 44 22.55 -5.17 14.83
N PHE A 45 21.37 -5.66 14.44
CA PHE A 45 20.09 -4.94 14.57
C PHE A 45 19.81 -4.49 16.01
N LYS A 46 19.95 -5.41 16.97
CA LYS A 46 19.70 -5.15 18.40
C LYS A 46 20.59 -4.02 18.94
N ALA A 47 21.85 -4.02 18.54
CA ALA A 47 22.82 -2.99 18.96
C ALA A 47 22.60 -1.64 18.26
N GLN A 48 22.12 -1.64 17.01
CA GLN A 48 21.92 -0.44 16.22
C GLN A 48 20.57 0.25 16.49
N LEU A 49 19.55 -0.48 16.88
CA LEU A 49 18.19 0.04 17.06
C LEU A 49 18.12 1.30 17.95
N PRO A 50 18.79 1.35 19.13
CA PRO A 50 18.77 2.56 19.97
C PRO A 50 19.35 3.80 19.27
N SER A 51 20.45 3.65 18.53
CA SER A 51 21.08 4.76 17.79
C SER A 51 20.22 5.23 16.63
N THR A 52 19.54 4.32 15.95
CA THR A 52 18.60 4.62 14.87
C THR A 52 17.39 5.40 15.40
N ILE A 53 16.83 4.99 16.53
CA ILE A 53 15.74 5.71 17.20
C ILE A 53 16.19 7.11 17.64
N SER A 54 17.39 7.22 18.22
CA SER A 54 17.94 8.53 18.63
C SER A 54 18.05 9.46 17.42
N ARG A 55 18.63 8.99 16.31
CA ARG A 55 18.73 9.74 15.06
C ARG A 55 17.36 10.16 14.53
N TYR A 56 16.41 9.23 14.46
CA TYR A 56 15.05 9.54 14.02
C TYR A 56 14.40 10.63 14.90
N ASN A 57 14.57 10.51 16.21
CA ASN A 57 14.02 11.49 17.15
C ASN A 57 14.62 12.89 16.95
N ASP A 58 15.90 12.99 16.61
CA ASP A 58 16.55 14.26 16.30
C ASP A 58 16.03 14.86 14.99
N LEU A 59 15.84 14.04 13.96
CA LEU A 59 15.20 14.47 12.70
C LEU A 59 13.75 14.91 12.92
N ALA A 60 12.98 14.19 13.72
CA ALA A 60 11.61 14.56 14.05
C ALA A 60 11.53 15.91 14.80
N ARG A 61 12.41 16.16 15.78
CA ARG A 61 12.50 17.45 16.48
C ARG A 61 12.94 18.58 15.55
N LYS A 62 13.87 18.30 14.63
CA LYS A 62 14.32 19.24 13.60
C LYS A 62 13.20 19.54 12.58
N GLY A 63 12.27 18.61 12.37
CA GLY A 63 11.18 18.69 11.41
C GLY A 63 11.59 18.40 9.97
N LYS A 64 12.78 17.83 9.76
CA LYS A 64 13.27 17.45 8.43
C LYS A 64 13.89 16.06 8.48
N ASP A 65 13.43 15.19 7.60
CA ASP A 65 13.97 13.84 7.41
C ASP A 65 15.08 13.89 6.34
N ASP A 66 16.33 14.02 6.79
CA ASP A 66 17.48 14.04 5.89
C ASP A 66 17.80 12.65 5.30
N ASP A 67 17.17 11.58 5.81
CA ASP A 67 17.42 10.21 5.36
C ASP A 67 16.45 9.78 4.24
N PHE A 68 15.15 10.18 4.37
CA PHE A 68 14.09 9.70 3.46
C PHE A 68 13.19 10.82 2.94
N ASN A 69 13.44 12.08 3.28
CA ASN A 69 12.64 13.25 2.89
C ASN A 69 11.14 13.12 3.25
N ARG A 70 10.81 12.43 4.35
CA ARG A 70 9.43 12.19 4.79
C ARG A 70 8.67 13.50 4.98
N GLY A 71 7.51 13.60 4.36
CA GLY A 71 6.62 14.76 4.45
C GLY A 71 7.00 15.93 3.53
N GLU A 72 8.04 15.80 2.70
CA GLU A 72 8.38 16.83 1.70
C GLU A 72 7.47 16.74 0.47
N ALA A 73 7.09 15.53 0.06
CA ALA A 73 6.15 15.34 -1.04
C ALA A 73 4.69 15.51 -0.57
N THR A 74 3.87 16.16 -1.39
CA THR A 74 2.42 16.29 -1.12
C THR A 74 1.74 14.93 -1.00
N SER A 75 2.22 13.93 -1.75
CA SER A 75 1.73 12.55 -1.67
C SER A 75 1.89 11.92 -0.30
N ASP A 76 2.99 12.22 0.42
CA ASP A 76 3.24 11.66 1.75
C ASP A 76 2.15 12.08 2.73
N ARG A 77 1.78 13.38 2.71
CA ARG A 77 0.69 13.91 3.53
C ARG A 77 -0.66 13.35 3.12
N GLY A 78 -0.92 13.28 1.81
CA GLY A 78 -2.15 12.73 1.26
C GLY A 78 -2.37 11.28 1.71
N TRP A 79 -1.35 10.43 1.65
CA TRP A 79 -1.43 9.05 2.07
C TRP A 79 -1.53 8.87 3.58
N HIS A 80 -0.79 9.67 4.35
CA HIS A 80 -0.83 9.58 5.81
C HIS A 80 -2.21 9.86 6.39
N PHE A 81 -2.93 10.83 5.82
CA PHE A 81 -4.28 11.20 6.27
C PHE A 81 -5.41 10.55 5.46
N TYR A 82 -5.07 9.63 4.56
CA TYR A 82 -6.04 8.90 3.76
C TYR A 82 -6.97 8.02 4.65
N GLY A 83 -8.26 7.99 4.30
CA GLY A 83 -9.22 7.17 5.03
C GLY A 83 -9.77 7.80 6.30
N GLY A 84 -9.53 9.09 6.52
CA GLY A 84 -10.10 9.81 7.67
C GLY A 84 -9.43 9.45 9.00
N VAL A 85 -8.16 9.04 8.96
CA VAL A 85 -7.37 8.85 10.19
C VAL A 85 -7.41 10.14 11.00
N PRO A 86 -7.81 10.11 12.28
CA PRO A 86 -7.84 11.31 13.11
C PRO A 86 -6.45 11.93 13.18
N LYS A 87 -6.38 13.24 12.95
CA LYS A 87 -5.15 13.99 13.23
C LYS A 87 -4.89 13.96 14.73
N VAL A 88 -3.78 13.33 15.09
CA VAL A 88 -3.24 13.43 16.45
C VAL A 88 -2.48 14.76 16.55
N GLU A 89 -2.62 15.46 17.68
CA GLU A 89 -1.87 16.67 17.91
C GLU A 89 -0.36 16.38 17.85
N ASN A 90 0.33 17.10 16.98
CA ASN A 90 1.77 16.96 16.81
C ASN A 90 2.42 18.35 16.93
N PRO A 91 3.12 18.62 18.04
CA PRO A 91 3.76 19.91 18.26
C PRO A 91 5.06 20.12 17.46
N TYR A 92 5.52 19.09 16.74
CA TYR A 92 6.76 19.15 15.96
C TYR A 92 6.52 19.74 14.56
N PRO A 93 7.57 20.35 13.96
CA PRO A 93 7.41 21.07 12.69
C PRO A 93 6.94 20.21 11.52
N ASN A 94 7.30 18.92 11.50
CA ASN A 94 6.83 17.98 10.47
C ASN A 94 5.67 17.14 11.01
N GLU A 95 4.48 17.36 10.49
CA GLU A 95 3.26 16.67 10.95
C GLU A 95 3.27 15.15 10.75
N LEU A 96 4.20 14.62 9.93
CA LEU A 96 4.38 13.17 9.70
C LEU A 96 5.47 12.54 10.56
N MET A 97 6.10 13.30 11.42
CA MET A 97 7.18 12.83 12.28
C MET A 97 6.91 13.23 13.73
N HIS A 98 6.94 12.24 14.59
CA HIS A 98 6.86 12.44 16.03
C HIS A 98 7.97 11.61 16.69
N PRO A 99 8.75 12.18 17.62
CA PRO A 99 9.76 11.40 18.34
C PRO A 99 9.13 10.22 19.05
N LEU A 100 9.78 9.07 18.96
CA LEU A 100 9.45 7.92 19.78
C LEU A 100 9.77 8.18 21.24
N THR A 101 9.02 7.57 22.13
CA THR A 101 9.22 7.72 23.59
C THR A 101 10.59 7.22 24.01
N ALA A 102 11.15 7.81 25.07
CA ALA A 102 12.42 7.39 25.63
C ALA A 102 12.33 6.09 26.45
N SER A 103 11.13 5.71 26.87
CA SER A 103 10.86 4.51 27.64
C SER A 103 9.66 3.76 27.06
N GLY A 104 9.65 2.44 27.22
CA GLY A 104 8.55 1.59 26.78
C GLY A 104 7.20 1.88 27.46
N PRO A 105 6.18 1.12 27.11
CA PRO A 105 6.27 -0.02 26.20
C PRO A 105 6.45 0.39 24.74
N TYR A 106 7.21 -0.42 24.00
CA TYR A 106 7.41 -0.27 22.56
C TYR A 106 6.59 -1.28 21.79
N PHE A 107 6.20 -0.94 20.56
CA PHE A 107 5.38 -1.79 19.71
C PHE A 107 5.97 -1.93 18.33
N ALA A 108 5.85 -3.13 17.75
CA ALA A 108 6.24 -3.42 16.37
C ALA A 108 5.21 -4.31 15.68
N ALA A 109 5.20 -4.26 14.36
CA ALA A 109 4.47 -5.19 13.51
C ALA A 109 5.35 -5.60 12.33
N LEU A 110 5.28 -6.87 11.94
CA LEU A 110 5.92 -7.33 10.71
C LEU A 110 5.07 -6.89 9.52
N ILE A 111 5.67 -6.15 8.61
CA ILE A 111 5.03 -5.70 7.37
C ILE A 111 5.75 -6.38 6.21
N VAL A 112 4.99 -6.99 5.33
CA VAL A 112 5.50 -7.63 4.12
C VAL A 112 4.88 -6.97 2.88
N ALA A 113 5.58 -7.08 1.76
CA ALA A 113 5.04 -6.61 0.50
C ALA A 113 3.79 -7.43 0.13
N GLY A 114 2.79 -6.75 -0.38
CA GLY A 114 1.56 -7.34 -0.87
C GLY A 114 1.00 -6.54 -2.03
N ALA A 115 0.11 -7.15 -2.80
CA ALA A 115 -0.63 -6.49 -3.85
C ALA A 115 -2.12 -6.55 -3.53
N ILE A 116 -2.80 -5.42 -3.63
CA ILE A 116 -4.26 -5.36 -3.52
C ILE A 116 -4.87 -5.99 -4.75
N ASP A 117 -4.30 -5.68 -5.92
CA ASP A 117 -4.70 -6.20 -7.22
C ASP A 117 -3.51 -6.18 -8.20
N SER A 118 -3.71 -6.75 -9.37
CA SER A 118 -2.78 -6.64 -10.50
C SER A 118 -3.46 -5.88 -11.64
N LYS A 119 -2.65 -5.15 -12.41
CA LYS A 119 -3.11 -4.41 -13.58
C LYS A 119 -2.33 -4.85 -14.79
N GLY A 120 -3.02 -5.20 -15.85
CA GLY A 120 -2.41 -5.60 -17.10
C GLY A 120 -3.35 -6.47 -17.92
N GLY A 121 -3.02 -6.61 -19.19
CA GLY A 121 -3.82 -7.40 -20.13
C GLY A 121 -3.80 -6.83 -21.54
N PRO A 122 -4.71 -7.28 -22.41
CA PRO A 122 -4.79 -6.82 -23.78
C PRO A 122 -5.13 -5.34 -23.85
N LYS A 123 -4.68 -4.69 -24.93
CA LYS A 123 -5.12 -3.33 -25.27
C LYS A 123 -6.58 -3.35 -25.68
N ILE A 124 -7.28 -2.28 -25.37
CA ILE A 124 -8.66 -2.03 -25.80
C ILE A 124 -8.76 -0.71 -26.54
N ASP A 125 -9.78 -0.55 -27.37
CA ASP A 125 -10.15 0.72 -28.00
C ASP A 125 -11.14 1.55 -27.15
N GLY A 126 -11.57 2.69 -27.70
CA GLY A 126 -12.55 3.58 -27.05
C GLY A 126 -13.94 2.98 -26.81
N ASN A 127 -14.26 1.85 -27.43
CA ASN A 127 -15.49 1.08 -27.24
C ASN A 127 -15.26 -0.15 -26.34
N ALA A 128 -14.11 -0.24 -25.70
CA ALA A 128 -13.69 -1.35 -24.86
C ALA A 128 -13.52 -2.69 -25.61
N ARG A 129 -13.38 -2.70 -26.95
CA ARG A 129 -13.09 -3.91 -27.72
C ARG A 129 -11.64 -4.26 -27.56
N VAL A 130 -11.35 -5.56 -27.37
CA VAL A 130 -9.98 -6.07 -27.27
C VAL A 130 -9.31 -6.02 -28.65
N LEU A 131 -8.07 -5.53 -28.68
CA LEU A 131 -7.30 -5.36 -29.89
C LEU A 131 -6.28 -6.50 -30.10
N ARG A 132 -6.10 -6.91 -31.36
CA ARG A 132 -4.99 -7.74 -31.80
C ARG A 132 -3.69 -6.94 -31.84
N HIS A 133 -2.58 -7.61 -32.08
CA HIS A 133 -1.26 -6.95 -32.21
C HIS A 133 -1.18 -5.97 -33.39
N ASP A 134 -1.94 -6.20 -34.45
CA ASP A 134 -2.04 -5.32 -35.61
C ASP A 134 -2.96 -4.12 -35.40
N GLY A 135 -3.58 -4.01 -34.22
CA GLY A 135 -4.51 -2.93 -33.87
C GLY A 135 -5.95 -3.18 -34.29
N SER A 136 -6.27 -4.25 -34.99
CA SER A 136 -7.65 -4.62 -35.33
C SER A 136 -8.39 -5.14 -34.11
N ALA A 137 -9.71 -4.85 -34.01
CA ALA A 137 -10.54 -5.35 -32.92
C ALA A 137 -10.83 -6.84 -33.11
N ILE A 138 -10.90 -7.57 -31.99
CA ILE A 138 -11.45 -8.94 -31.94
C ILE A 138 -12.95 -8.79 -31.81
N GLU A 139 -13.68 -9.29 -32.81
CA GLU A 139 -15.14 -9.19 -32.82
C GLU A 139 -15.77 -9.96 -31.63
N GLY A 140 -16.73 -9.35 -30.98
CA GLY A 140 -17.43 -9.93 -29.84
C GLY A 140 -16.63 -9.98 -28.53
N LEU A 141 -15.35 -9.56 -28.52
CA LEU A 141 -14.51 -9.59 -27.32
C LEU A 141 -14.29 -8.20 -26.76
N TYR A 142 -14.69 -8.03 -25.49
CA TYR A 142 -14.58 -6.78 -24.75
C TYR A 142 -13.79 -6.99 -23.46
N GLY A 143 -13.21 -5.90 -22.92
CA GLY A 143 -12.50 -5.95 -21.66
C GLY A 143 -12.62 -4.62 -20.91
N ALA A 144 -12.66 -4.70 -19.57
CA ALA A 144 -12.73 -3.54 -18.70
C ALA A 144 -12.02 -3.80 -17.36
N GLY A 145 -11.58 -2.74 -16.71
CA GLY A 145 -10.93 -2.81 -15.39
C GLY A 145 -9.49 -3.27 -15.45
N ASN A 146 -9.04 -3.96 -14.40
CA ASN A 146 -7.64 -4.31 -14.22
C ASN A 146 -7.13 -5.44 -15.13
N CYS A 147 -8.02 -6.16 -15.80
CA CYS A 147 -7.65 -7.25 -16.72
C CYS A 147 -7.31 -6.80 -18.14
N VAL A 148 -7.29 -5.50 -18.39
CA VAL A 148 -6.86 -4.89 -19.66
C VAL A 148 -5.70 -3.95 -19.45
N ALA A 149 -5.04 -3.50 -20.53
CA ALA A 149 -4.00 -2.46 -20.45
C ALA A 149 -4.58 -1.20 -19.80
N HIS A 150 -4.19 -0.94 -18.56
CA HIS A 150 -4.78 0.08 -17.74
C HIS A 150 -4.33 1.48 -18.13
N LEU A 151 -5.24 2.46 -18.03
CA LEU A 151 -4.98 3.87 -18.39
C LEU A 151 -3.84 4.50 -17.58
N SER A 152 -3.63 4.06 -16.33
CA SER A 152 -2.54 4.55 -15.50
C SER A 152 -1.19 3.90 -15.82
N ALA A 153 -1.12 3.01 -16.79
CA ALA A 153 0.06 2.19 -17.08
C ALA A 153 0.59 1.50 -15.81
N GLY A 154 1.82 1.79 -15.38
CA GLY A 154 2.43 1.23 -14.17
C GLY A 154 2.16 1.99 -12.87
N ALA A 155 1.32 3.04 -12.90
CA ALA A 155 1.09 3.90 -11.75
C ALA A 155 -0.26 3.63 -11.07
N TYR A 156 -0.38 4.04 -9.81
CA TYR A 156 -1.64 4.12 -9.08
C TYR A 156 -1.95 5.59 -8.76
N TRP A 157 -3.04 6.11 -9.31
CA TRP A 157 -3.41 7.53 -9.23
C TRP A 157 -4.37 7.88 -8.10
N GLY A 158 -4.67 6.93 -7.20
CA GLY A 158 -5.47 7.19 -6.01
C GLY A 158 -6.79 6.44 -5.97
N GLY A 159 -7.62 6.81 -4.97
CA GLY A 159 -8.94 6.20 -4.77
C GLY A 159 -9.84 6.31 -6.00
N GLY A 160 -10.50 5.20 -6.36
CA GLY A 160 -11.30 5.10 -7.57
C GLY A 160 -10.53 4.73 -8.83
N GLY A 161 -9.19 4.73 -8.80
CA GLY A 161 -8.34 4.43 -9.95
C GLY A 161 -8.49 3.02 -10.52
N THR A 162 -9.05 2.11 -9.76
CA THR A 162 -9.36 0.74 -10.17
C THR A 162 -10.82 0.62 -10.63
N ILE A 163 -11.75 1.03 -9.78
CA ILE A 163 -13.18 0.85 -10.04
C ILE A 163 -13.70 1.81 -11.11
N GLY A 164 -13.18 3.04 -11.18
CA GLY A 164 -13.62 4.04 -12.16
C GLY A 164 -13.45 3.54 -13.60
N PRO A 165 -12.26 3.15 -14.05
CA PRO A 165 -12.04 2.57 -15.37
C PRO A 165 -12.86 1.30 -15.62
N ALA A 166 -13.03 0.45 -14.60
CA ALA A 166 -13.85 -0.75 -14.73
C ALA A 166 -15.32 -0.42 -15.06
N MET A 167 -15.89 0.55 -14.36
CA MET A 167 -17.28 1.00 -14.60
C MET A 167 -17.44 1.68 -15.95
N VAL A 168 -16.54 2.61 -16.30
CA VAL A 168 -16.61 3.36 -17.55
C VAL A 168 -16.48 2.44 -18.76
N PHE A 169 -15.43 1.63 -18.82
CA PHE A 169 -15.21 0.72 -19.95
C PHE A 169 -16.21 -0.45 -19.96
N GLY A 170 -16.72 -0.88 -18.81
CA GLY A 170 -17.81 -1.84 -18.72
C GLY A 170 -19.09 -1.29 -19.34
N ALA A 171 -19.45 -0.05 -19.06
CA ALA A 171 -20.62 0.61 -19.66
C ALA A 171 -20.45 0.81 -21.17
N LEU A 172 -19.25 1.22 -21.63
CA LEU A 172 -18.94 1.36 -23.05
C LEU A 172 -19.01 0.00 -23.77
N ALA A 173 -18.45 -1.05 -23.20
CA ALA A 173 -18.53 -2.42 -23.73
C ALA A 173 -19.97 -2.88 -23.93
N GLY A 174 -20.80 -2.76 -22.87
CA GLY A 174 -22.20 -3.16 -22.94
C GLY A 174 -23.01 -2.35 -23.95
N THR A 175 -22.78 -1.04 -24.01
CA THR A 175 -23.45 -0.18 -24.99
C THR A 175 -23.06 -0.51 -26.43
N HIS A 176 -21.78 -0.79 -26.67
CA HIS A 176 -21.31 -1.14 -28.02
C HIS A 176 -21.79 -2.54 -28.44
N ALA A 177 -21.72 -3.53 -27.53
CA ALA A 177 -22.17 -4.88 -27.81
C ALA A 177 -23.67 -4.92 -28.21
N ALA A 178 -24.52 -4.24 -27.43
CA ALA A 178 -25.96 -4.18 -27.74
C ALA A 178 -26.26 -3.54 -29.12
N LYS A 179 -25.50 -2.51 -29.51
CA LYS A 179 -25.67 -1.89 -30.84
C LYS A 179 -25.18 -2.78 -31.97
N SER A 180 -24.15 -3.58 -31.73
CA SER A 180 -23.59 -4.50 -32.74
C SER A 180 -24.54 -5.64 -33.05
N GLU A 181 -25.22 -6.19 -32.04
CA GLU A 181 -26.25 -7.24 -32.24
C GLU A 181 -27.48 -6.72 -33.03
N ILE A 182 -27.94 -5.50 -32.72
CA ILE A 182 -29.06 -4.90 -33.43
C ILE A 182 -28.77 -4.72 -34.94
N ASN A 183 -27.49 -4.40 -35.28
CA ASN A 183 -27.10 -4.20 -36.68
C ASN A 183 -26.83 -5.52 -37.42
N ALA A 184 -26.63 -6.64 -36.72
CA ALA A 184 -26.41 -7.95 -37.33
C ALA A 184 -27.75 -8.63 -37.79
N ASP A 185 -28.85 -8.26 -37.16
CA ASP A 185 -30.20 -8.78 -37.46
C ASP A 185 -31.00 -7.88 -38.45
N SER A 186 -30.40 -6.80 -38.92
CA SER A 186 -30.99 -5.83 -39.88
C SER A 186 -30.38 -5.96 -41.27
#